data_b9541e0df9b9ed4158f1a52b85b81379
#
_entry.id   b9541e0df9b9ed4158f1a52b85b81379
#
_cell.length_a   1.000
_cell.length_b   1.000
_cell.length_c   1.000
_cell.angle_alpha   90.00
_cell.angle_beta   90.00
_cell.angle_gamma   90.00
#
_symmetry.space_group_name_H-M   'P 1'
#
loop_
_entity.id
_entity.type
_entity.pdbx_description
1 polymer ?
#
loop_
_entity_poly.entity_id
_entity_poly.type
_entity_poly.pdbx_seq_one_letter_code
_entity_poly.pdbx_strand_id
1 'polypeptide(L)'
;MEEGCRIYRCAVIGQAPMRFPWGFDEEDSGCRKMKIELAQQIMVLHQRGVSQFLTACDCGVGLYAAEIVNGLRETTDQDLMLFCYTPHEEQATKWAPYLRERYFTMLEKCTHISVVCPVGTPDAQLQAYRKIIGLADVVLYVHDADMSATDSGENKAFAYAAESHTPTLVLHPKELTAEWVGEQFYPRRS
;
A
#
# COMPACT_ATOMS: atom_id res chain seq x y z
N MET A 1 -1.87 26.17 24.22
CA MET A 1 -0.97 25.53 23.23
C MET A 1 -1.67 24.29 22.75
N GLU A 2 -2.15 24.31 21.51
CA GLU A 2 -2.71 23.11 20.91
C GLU A 2 -1.57 22.10 20.72
N GLU A 3 -1.61 21.01 21.47
CA GLU A 3 -0.74 19.86 21.21
C GLU A 3 -1.10 19.35 19.83
N GLY A 4 -0.27 19.68 18.84
CA GLY A 4 -0.46 19.22 17.48
C GLY A 4 -0.46 17.69 17.46
N CYS A 5 -1.61 17.08 17.20
CA CYS A 5 -1.73 15.64 17.01
C CYS A 5 -0.74 15.21 15.92
N ARG A 6 0.26 14.41 16.28
CA ARG A 6 1.25 13.92 15.33
C ARG A 6 0.55 13.03 14.31
N ILE A 7 0.69 13.38 13.04
CA ILE A 7 0.14 12.57 11.93
C ILE A 7 1.12 11.42 11.64
N TYR A 8 0.63 10.18 11.72
CA TYR A 8 1.38 9.00 11.33
C TYR A 8 0.95 8.50 9.94
N ARG A 9 1.93 8.01 9.18
CA ARG A 9 1.79 7.59 7.79
C ARG A 9 2.15 6.13 7.62
N CYS A 10 1.35 5.39 6.86
CA CYS A 10 1.65 4.03 6.46
C CYS A 10 1.83 3.94 4.94
N ALA A 11 2.96 3.42 4.47
CA ALA A 11 3.12 3.02 3.09
C ALA A 11 2.58 1.59 2.90
N VAL A 12 1.69 1.39 1.93
CA VAL A 12 1.19 0.06 1.58
C VAL A 12 1.82 -0.38 0.27
N ILE A 13 2.52 -1.50 0.31
CA ILE A 13 3.17 -2.12 -0.85
C ILE A 13 2.84 -3.61 -0.88
N GLY A 14 2.99 -4.25 -2.03
CA GLY A 14 2.77 -5.68 -2.16
C GLY A 14 3.19 -6.23 -3.50
N GLN A 15 3.21 -7.54 -3.59
CA GLN A 15 3.57 -8.24 -4.81
C GLN A 15 2.57 -8.00 -5.94
N ALA A 16 3.05 -8.11 -7.18
CA ALA A 16 2.21 -7.97 -8.37
C ALA A 16 1.17 -9.09 -8.46
N PRO A 17 -0.01 -8.85 -9.07
CA PRO A 17 -1.08 -9.85 -9.17
C PRO A 17 -0.64 -11.19 -9.72
N MET A 18 0.25 -11.19 -10.72
CA MET A 18 0.78 -12.40 -11.35
C MET A 18 1.53 -13.34 -10.38
N ARG A 19 1.87 -12.87 -9.20
CA ARG A 19 2.58 -13.64 -8.17
C ARG A 19 1.66 -14.26 -7.14
N PHE A 20 0.37 -13.89 -7.15
CA PHE A 20 -0.63 -14.56 -6.33
C PHE A 20 -1.15 -15.82 -7.03
N PRO A 21 -1.58 -16.85 -6.28
CA PRO A 21 -2.17 -18.06 -6.87
C PRO A 21 -3.40 -17.79 -7.74
N TRP A 22 -4.14 -16.73 -7.43
CA TRP A 22 -5.35 -16.29 -8.14
C TRP A 22 -5.08 -15.32 -9.29
N GLY A 23 -3.86 -14.81 -9.44
CA GLY A 23 -3.54 -13.85 -10.49
C GLY A 23 -4.43 -12.61 -10.43
N PHE A 24 -5.14 -12.33 -11.52
CA PHE A 24 -6.11 -11.23 -11.63
C PHE A 24 -7.56 -11.62 -11.28
N ASP A 25 -7.80 -12.87 -10.88
CA ASP A 25 -9.14 -13.31 -10.46
C ASP A 25 -9.45 -12.84 -9.05
N GLU A 26 -10.06 -11.66 -8.94
CA GLU A 26 -10.45 -11.08 -7.67
C GLU A 26 -11.70 -11.73 -7.04
N GLU A 27 -12.41 -12.58 -7.80
CA GLU A 27 -13.53 -13.39 -7.30
C GLU A 27 -13.05 -14.66 -6.59
N ASP A 28 -11.78 -15.02 -6.76
CA ASP A 28 -11.18 -16.13 -6.02
C ASP A 28 -11.30 -15.93 -4.51
N SER A 29 -11.59 -17.02 -3.80
CA SER A 29 -11.82 -16.96 -2.34
C SER A 29 -10.57 -16.53 -1.56
N GLY A 30 -9.38 -16.86 -2.04
CA GLY A 30 -8.10 -16.44 -1.44
C GLY A 30 -7.89 -14.94 -1.61
N CYS A 31 -8.16 -14.40 -2.80
CA CYS A 31 -8.10 -12.96 -3.04
C CYS A 31 -9.05 -12.18 -2.12
N ARG A 32 -10.30 -12.62 -2.02
CA ARG A 32 -11.30 -12.00 -1.15
C ARG A 32 -10.87 -12.02 0.32
N LYS A 33 -10.38 -13.14 0.82
CA LYS A 33 -9.89 -13.27 2.20
C LYS A 33 -8.68 -12.38 2.46
N MET A 34 -7.73 -12.34 1.53
CA MET A 34 -6.57 -11.46 1.62
C MET A 34 -6.98 -9.98 1.67
N LYS A 35 -7.95 -9.55 0.85
CA LYS A 35 -8.47 -8.17 0.89
C LYS A 35 -9.16 -7.85 2.22
N ILE A 36 -9.90 -8.79 2.81
CA ILE A 36 -10.51 -8.62 4.13
C ILE A 36 -9.41 -8.45 5.18
N GLU A 37 -8.38 -9.29 5.16
CA GLU A 37 -7.27 -9.18 6.09
C GLU A 37 -6.49 -7.88 5.90
N LEU A 38 -6.26 -7.46 4.67
CA LEU A 38 -5.65 -6.17 4.36
C LEU A 38 -6.45 -5.00 4.97
N ALA A 39 -7.77 -5.03 4.86
CA ALA A 39 -8.65 -4.04 5.46
C ALA A 39 -8.56 -4.05 6.99
N GLN A 40 -8.50 -5.24 7.60
CA GLN A 40 -8.32 -5.38 9.05
C GLN A 40 -6.99 -4.78 9.52
N GLN A 41 -5.89 -5.06 8.81
CA GLN A 41 -4.58 -4.49 9.15
C GLN A 41 -4.53 -2.97 8.97
N ILE A 42 -5.18 -2.42 7.95
CA ILE A 42 -5.35 -0.97 7.78
C ILE A 42 -6.09 -0.38 9.00
N MET A 43 -7.19 -1.01 9.44
CA MET A 43 -7.94 -0.56 10.62
C MET A 43 -7.13 -0.68 11.92
N VAL A 44 -6.36 -1.76 12.10
CA VAL A 44 -5.47 -1.93 13.26
C VAL A 44 -4.42 -0.83 13.31
N LEU A 45 -3.79 -0.49 12.18
CA LEU A 45 -2.83 0.60 12.09
C LEU A 45 -3.49 1.96 12.34
N HIS A 46 -4.72 2.15 11.84
CA HIS A 46 -5.49 3.36 12.12
C HIS A 46 -5.80 3.52 13.61
N GLN A 47 -6.21 2.47 14.29
CA GLN A 47 -6.42 2.47 15.75
C GLN A 47 -5.13 2.76 16.54
N ARG A 48 -3.97 2.50 15.95
CA ARG A 48 -2.66 2.88 16.49
C ARG A 48 -2.24 4.32 16.14
N GLY A 49 -3.11 5.09 15.50
CA GLY A 49 -2.89 6.51 15.20
C GLY A 49 -2.42 6.82 13.77
N VAL A 50 -2.34 5.83 12.89
CA VAL A 50 -2.09 6.08 11.47
C VAL A 50 -3.33 6.69 10.84
N SER A 51 -3.20 7.88 10.25
CA SER A 51 -4.31 8.55 9.56
C SER A 51 -4.07 8.74 8.06
N GLN A 52 -2.83 8.62 7.59
CA GLN A 52 -2.49 8.75 6.18
C GLN A 52 -1.93 7.43 5.63
N PHE A 53 -2.59 6.90 4.61
CA PHE A 53 -2.15 5.71 3.89
C PHE A 53 -1.63 6.13 2.51
N LEU A 54 -0.40 5.72 2.22
CA LEU A 54 0.32 6.06 1.01
C LEU A 54 0.43 4.83 0.12
N THR A 55 0.14 4.98 -1.18
CA THR A 55 0.26 3.89 -2.15
C THR A 55 0.83 4.39 -3.46
N ALA A 56 1.57 3.54 -4.17
CA ALA A 56 2.01 3.80 -5.54
C ALA A 56 0.91 3.50 -6.58
N CYS A 57 -0.30 3.10 -6.13
CA CYS A 57 -1.47 2.82 -6.96
C CYS A 57 -1.21 1.78 -8.06
N ASP A 58 -0.23 0.89 -7.85
CA ASP A 58 0.06 -0.21 -8.76
C ASP A 58 -1.13 -1.17 -8.85
N CYS A 59 -1.22 -1.84 -9.98
CA CYS A 59 -2.22 -2.89 -10.18
C CYS A 59 -2.00 -4.01 -9.14
N GLY A 60 -3.04 -4.37 -8.41
CA GLY A 60 -2.98 -5.33 -7.32
C GLY A 60 -3.05 -4.67 -5.95
N VAL A 61 -2.11 -4.95 -5.06
CA VAL A 61 -2.17 -4.52 -3.65
C VAL A 61 -2.29 -3.00 -3.50
N GLY A 62 -1.57 -2.23 -4.31
CA GLY A 62 -1.67 -0.77 -4.29
C GLY A 62 -3.08 -0.26 -4.59
N LEU A 63 -3.71 -0.80 -5.62
CA LEU A 63 -5.10 -0.48 -5.97
C LEU A 63 -6.09 -0.99 -4.92
N TYR A 64 -5.91 -2.23 -4.42
CA TYR A 64 -6.77 -2.78 -3.37
C TYR A 64 -6.74 -1.94 -2.09
N ALA A 65 -5.55 -1.58 -1.63
CA ALA A 65 -5.39 -0.74 -0.45
C ALA A 65 -6.04 0.63 -0.63
N ALA A 66 -5.87 1.24 -1.80
CA ALA A 66 -6.46 2.54 -2.11
C ALA A 66 -7.99 2.49 -2.09
N GLU A 67 -8.60 1.48 -2.72
CA GLU A 67 -10.05 1.27 -2.71
C GLU A 67 -10.57 0.99 -1.29
N ILE A 68 -9.85 0.20 -0.51
CA ILE A 68 -10.20 -0.10 0.89
C ILE A 68 -10.19 1.18 1.74
N VAL A 69 -9.14 1.99 1.64
CA VAL A 69 -9.04 3.25 2.41
C VAL A 69 -10.16 4.21 2.02
N ASN A 70 -10.45 4.39 0.73
CA ASN A 70 -11.56 5.20 0.27
C ASN A 70 -12.91 4.67 0.77
N GLY A 71 -13.15 3.35 0.69
CA GLY A 71 -14.37 2.71 1.16
C GLY A 71 -14.56 2.84 2.68
N LEU A 72 -13.52 2.63 3.45
CA LEU A 72 -13.56 2.79 4.91
C LEU A 72 -13.86 4.25 5.29
N ARG A 73 -13.25 5.21 4.64
CA ARG A 73 -13.53 6.63 4.86
C ARG A 73 -14.99 6.98 4.57
N GLU A 74 -15.54 6.49 3.46
CA GLU A 74 -16.92 6.75 3.07
C GLU A 74 -17.95 6.09 4.00
N THR A 75 -17.65 4.91 4.55
CA THR A 75 -18.62 4.10 5.30
C THR A 75 -18.56 4.30 6.81
N THR A 76 -17.40 4.67 7.34
CA THR A 76 -17.15 4.70 8.78
C THR A 76 -16.93 6.11 9.33
N ASP A 77 -16.97 7.13 8.49
CA ASP A 77 -16.69 8.54 8.87
C ASP A 77 -15.38 8.68 9.67
N GLN A 78 -14.36 7.94 9.25
CA GLN A 78 -13.04 7.94 9.88
C GLN A 78 -12.15 9.02 9.25
N ASP A 79 -11.25 9.60 10.02
CA ASP A 79 -10.22 10.53 9.55
C ASP A 79 -9.11 9.82 8.75
N LEU A 80 -9.52 8.95 7.83
CA LEU A 80 -8.63 8.24 6.93
C LEU A 80 -8.33 9.09 5.70
N MET A 81 -7.05 9.20 5.36
CA MET A 81 -6.61 9.93 4.18
C MET A 81 -5.82 9.01 3.25
N LEU A 82 -6.14 9.06 1.96
CA LEU A 82 -5.44 8.33 0.93
C LEU A 82 -4.54 9.26 0.13
N PHE A 83 -3.25 8.93 0.10
CA PHE A 83 -2.23 9.65 -0.66
C PHE A 83 -1.69 8.76 -1.77
N CYS A 84 -1.92 9.16 -3.01
CA CYS A 84 -1.52 8.44 -4.21
C CYS A 84 -0.22 9.04 -4.78
N TYR A 85 0.84 8.24 -4.83
CA TYR A 85 2.13 8.59 -5.42
C TYR A 85 2.36 7.73 -6.66
N THR A 86 1.80 8.15 -7.78
CA THR A 86 1.89 7.38 -9.02
C THR A 86 3.31 7.43 -9.59
N PRO A 87 3.85 6.34 -10.12
CA PRO A 87 5.20 6.32 -10.69
C PRO A 87 5.35 7.30 -11.85
N HIS A 88 4.36 7.40 -12.73
CA HIS A 88 4.27 8.36 -13.84
C HIS A 88 2.81 8.49 -14.30
N GLU A 89 2.52 9.53 -15.09
CA GLU A 89 1.15 9.86 -15.54
C GLU A 89 0.49 8.76 -16.37
N GLU A 90 1.29 7.97 -17.12
CA GLU A 90 0.80 6.92 -18.02
C GLU A 90 0.74 5.54 -17.38
N GLN A 91 0.79 5.43 -16.04
CA GLN A 91 0.84 4.15 -15.32
C GLN A 91 -0.23 3.16 -15.79
N ALA A 92 -1.46 3.61 -15.93
CA ALA A 92 -2.59 2.75 -16.26
C ALA A 92 -2.86 2.59 -17.77
N THR A 93 -2.06 3.19 -18.64
CA THR A 93 -2.36 3.25 -20.09
C THR A 93 -2.52 1.88 -20.73
N LYS A 94 -1.72 0.89 -20.29
CA LYS A 94 -1.73 -0.48 -20.84
C LYS A 94 -2.57 -1.46 -20.02
N TRP A 95 -3.27 -1.00 -19.00
CA TRP A 95 -4.09 -1.87 -18.17
C TRP A 95 -5.41 -2.24 -18.89
N ALA A 96 -6.00 -3.36 -18.51
CA ALA A 96 -7.32 -3.76 -18.98
C ALA A 96 -8.36 -2.66 -18.67
N PRO A 97 -9.38 -2.44 -19.53
CA PRO A 97 -10.33 -1.33 -19.39
C PRO A 97 -10.97 -1.25 -17.99
N TYR A 98 -11.38 -2.38 -17.41
CA TYR A 98 -12.01 -2.41 -16.08
C TYR A 98 -11.05 -1.99 -14.96
N LEU A 99 -9.74 -2.31 -15.07
CA LEU A 99 -8.73 -1.86 -14.11
C LEU A 99 -8.43 -0.37 -14.24
N ARG A 100 -8.45 0.14 -15.47
CA ARG A 100 -8.27 1.58 -15.73
C ARG A 100 -9.44 2.39 -15.16
N GLU A 101 -10.66 1.93 -15.35
CA GLU A 101 -11.86 2.57 -14.78
C GLU A 101 -11.76 2.65 -13.25
N ARG A 102 -11.43 1.54 -12.60
CA ARG A 102 -11.23 1.50 -11.14
C ARG A 102 -10.12 2.44 -10.68
N TYR A 103 -9.00 2.44 -11.39
CA TYR A 103 -7.87 3.31 -11.09
C TYR A 103 -8.28 4.79 -11.11
N PHE A 104 -8.96 5.25 -12.13
CA PHE A 104 -9.42 6.64 -12.20
C PHE A 104 -10.49 6.95 -11.16
N THR A 105 -11.46 6.07 -10.96
CA THR A 105 -12.46 6.22 -9.89
C THR A 105 -11.82 6.33 -8.52
N MET A 106 -10.78 5.54 -8.25
CA MET A 106 -10.03 5.59 -7.01
C MET A 106 -9.28 6.93 -6.86
N LEU A 107 -8.63 7.40 -7.93
CA LEU A 107 -7.91 8.68 -7.90
C LEU A 107 -8.84 9.88 -7.69
N GLU A 108 -10.05 9.88 -8.24
CA GLU A 108 -11.05 10.92 -8.03
C GLU A 108 -11.44 11.05 -6.54
N LYS A 109 -11.35 9.98 -5.80
CA LYS A 109 -11.73 9.91 -4.38
C LYS A 109 -10.55 10.08 -3.43
N CYS A 110 -9.31 10.06 -3.89
CA CYS A 110 -8.16 10.16 -2.99
C CYS A 110 -8.02 11.57 -2.40
N THR A 111 -7.29 11.66 -1.29
CA THR A 111 -7.03 12.95 -0.62
C THR A 111 -5.96 13.75 -1.34
N HIS A 112 -4.95 13.06 -1.90
CA HIS A 112 -3.81 13.69 -2.56
C HIS A 112 -3.26 12.81 -3.68
N ILE A 113 -2.87 13.43 -4.79
CA ILE A 113 -2.20 12.79 -5.91
C ILE A 113 -0.86 13.49 -6.15
N SER A 114 0.19 12.71 -6.35
CA SER A 114 1.50 13.19 -6.79
C SER A 114 2.12 12.23 -7.80
N VAL A 115 2.66 12.76 -8.87
CA VAL A 115 3.43 11.99 -9.86
C VAL A 115 4.90 12.05 -9.43
N VAL A 116 5.55 10.90 -9.35
CA VAL A 116 6.92 10.79 -8.80
C VAL A 116 7.97 11.04 -9.86
N CYS A 117 7.77 10.48 -11.06
CA CYS A 117 8.77 10.52 -12.15
C CYS A 117 8.13 10.95 -13.48
N PRO A 118 8.92 11.53 -14.39
CA PRO A 118 8.52 11.68 -15.78
C PRO A 118 8.24 10.33 -16.45
N VAL A 119 7.39 10.34 -17.48
CA VAL A 119 7.16 9.16 -18.33
C VAL A 119 8.47 8.69 -18.95
N GLY A 120 8.70 7.38 -18.96
CA GLY A 120 9.91 6.77 -19.51
C GLY A 120 11.10 6.71 -18.53
N THR A 121 10.92 7.16 -17.28
CA THR A 121 11.95 7.00 -16.25
C THR A 121 12.18 5.52 -15.94
N PRO A 122 13.42 5.01 -16.00
CA PRO A 122 13.73 3.66 -15.57
C PRO A 122 13.37 3.44 -14.09
N ASP A 123 12.88 2.25 -13.77
CA ASP A 123 12.51 1.86 -12.39
C ASP A 123 11.54 2.84 -11.67
N ALA A 124 10.70 3.55 -12.44
CA ALA A 124 9.76 4.53 -11.88
C ALA A 124 8.90 3.95 -10.76
N GLN A 125 8.46 2.69 -10.88
CA GLN A 125 7.69 2.00 -9.84
C GLN A 125 8.50 1.85 -8.55
N LEU A 126 9.77 1.46 -8.63
CA LEU A 126 10.64 1.36 -7.46
C LEU A 126 10.90 2.73 -6.83
N GLN A 127 11.03 3.78 -7.65
CA GLN A 127 11.18 5.14 -7.14
C GLN A 127 9.91 5.60 -6.40
N ALA A 128 8.72 5.25 -6.91
CA ALA A 128 7.46 5.52 -6.21
C ALA A 128 7.40 4.78 -4.86
N TYR A 129 7.78 3.50 -4.80
CA TYR A 129 7.86 2.77 -3.55
C TYR A 129 8.83 3.40 -2.55
N ARG A 130 10.04 3.74 -2.99
CA ARG A 130 11.03 4.44 -2.15
C ARG A 130 10.50 5.77 -1.64
N LYS A 131 9.77 6.51 -2.49
CA LYS A 131 9.14 7.77 -2.10
C LYS A 131 8.13 7.59 -0.97
N ILE A 132 7.19 6.66 -1.10
CA ILE A 132 6.18 6.43 -0.07
C ILE A 132 6.78 5.87 1.23
N ILE A 133 7.77 4.96 1.14
CA ILE A 133 8.47 4.44 2.31
C ILE A 133 9.23 5.55 3.04
N GLY A 134 9.94 6.42 2.30
CA GLY A 134 10.67 7.54 2.89
C GLY A 134 9.79 8.60 3.56
N LEU A 135 8.48 8.61 3.27
CA LEU A 135 7.49 9.48 3.90
C LEU A 135 6.74 8.80 5.06
N ALA A 136 6.85 7.48 5.18
CA ALA A 136 6.06 6.69 6.11
C ALA A 136 6.76 6.49 7.45
N ASP A 137 5.95 6.34 8.50
CA ASP A 137 6.38 5.91 9.83
C ASP A 137 6.30 4.39 9.99
N VAL A 138 5.54 3.71 9.12
CA VAL A 138 5.34 2.26 9.09
C VAL A 138 5.05 1.79 7.66
N VAL A 139 5.47 0.58 7.34
CA VAL A 139 5.15 -0.10 6.07
C VAL A 139 4.20 -1.27 6.34
N LEU A 140 3.15 -1.40 5.56
CA LEU A 140 2.32 -2.60 5.45
C LEU A 140 2.67 -3.29 4.13
N TYR A 141 3.28 -4.46 4.23
CA TYR A 141 3.79 -5.20 3.08
C TYR A 141 3.06 -6.53 2.89
N VAL A 142 2.33 -6.67 1.79
CA VAL A 142 1.65 -7.91 1.42
C VAL A 142 2.59 -8.77 0.60
N HIS A 143 3.09 -9.85 1.19
CA HIS A 143 4.13 -10.69 0.58
C HIS A 143 3.99 -12.16 0.94
N ASP A 144 4.16 -13.01 -0.07
CA ASP A 144 4.29 -14.45 0.08
C ASP A 144 5.78 -14.82 0.07
N ALA A 145 6.29 -15.24 1.23
CA ALA A 145 7.70 -15.59 1.41
C ALA A 145 8.14 -16.77 0.51
N ASP A 146 7.21 -17.66 0.13
CA ASP A 146 7.50 -18.79 -0.76
C ASP A 146 7.78 -18.34 -2.21
N MET A 147 7.38 -17.11 -2.55
CA MET A 147 7.55 -16.52 -3.88
C MET A 147 8.76 -15.60 -3.95
N SER A 148 9.87 -15.97 -3.36
CA SER A 148 11.11 -15.20 -3.32
C SER A 148 11.77 -15.02 -4.71
N ALA A 149 11.09 -14.37 -5.63
CA ALA A 149 11.74 -13.85 -6.83
C ALA A 149 12.58 -12.63 -6.43
N THR A 150 13.85 -12.85 -6.35
CA THR A 150 14.86 -12.01 -5.72
C THR A 150 15.03 -10.61 -6.31
N ASP A 151 14.53 -10.32 -7.50
CA ASP A 151 14.79 -9.06 -8.22
C ASP A 151 13.53 -8.27 -8.58
N SER A 152 12.46 -8.39 -7.79
CA SER A 152 11.26 -7.58 -8.01
C SER A 152 11.37 -6.19 -7.38
N GLY A 153 10.60 -5.24 -7.94
CA GLY A 153 10.52 -3.89 -7.40
C GLY A 153 10.04 -3.86 -5.95
N GLU A 154 9.10 -4.76 -5.60
CA GLU A 154 8.55 -4.90 -4.25
C GLU A 154 9.60 -5.41 -3.27
N ASN A 155 10.42 -6.41 -3.66
CA ASN A 155 11.50 -6.93 -2.81
C ASN A 155 12.60 -5.90 -2.59
N LYS A 156 12.95 -5.12 -3.62
CA LYS A 156 13.87 -3.98 -3.49
C LYS A 156 13.30 -2.88 -2.58
N ALA A 157 12.00 -2.64 -2.65
CA ALA A 157 11.32 -1.71 -1.77
C ALA A 157 11.32 -2.20 -0.31
N PHE A 158 11.10 -3.48 -0.08
CA PHE A 158 11.18 -4.09 1.24
C PHE A 158 12.60 -4.01 1.83
N ALA A 159 13.62 -4.30 1.02
CA ALA A 159 15.02 -4.12 1.42
C ALA A 159 15.31 -2.66 1.81
N TYR A 160 14.81 -1.70 1.03
CA TYR A 160 14.94 -0.28 1.34
C TYR A 160 14.26 0.10 2.67
N ALA A 161 13.09 -0.44 2.97
CA ALA A 161 12.41 -0.22 4.25
C ALA A 161 13.26 -0.75 5.43
N ALA A 162 13.87 -1.93 5.28
CA ALA A 162 14.78 -2.51 6.28
C ALA A 162 16.03 -1.66 6.48
N GLU A 163 16.68 -1.21 5.39
CA GLU A 163 17.85 -0.31 5.44
C GLU A 163 17.52 1.03 6.10
N SER A 164 16.31 1.53 5.89
CA SER A 164 15.80 2.77 6.49
C SER A 164 15.30 2.61 7.93
N HIS A 165 15.39 1.40 8.49
CA HIS A 165 14.84 1.06 9.82
C HIS A 165 13.36 1.41 9.98
N THR A 166 12.58 1.37 8.89
CA THR A 166 11.15 1.64 8.95
C THR A 166 10.41 0.39 9.44
N PRO A 167 9.66 0.46 10.55
CA PRO A 167 8.86 -0.66 11.04
C PRO A 167 7.98 -1.24 9.94
N THR A 168 8.05 -2.54 9.73
CA THR A 168 7.30 -3.20 8.65
C THR A 168 6.43 -4.32 9.18
N LEU A 169 5.13 -4.21 8.92
CA LEU A 169 4.15 -5.25 9.16
C LEU A 169 3.96 -6.05 7.87
N VAL A 170 4.34 -7.31 7.88
CA VAL A 170 4.19 -8.22 6.73
C VAL A 170 2.90 -8.99 6.87
N LEU A 171 2.02 -8.87 5.88
CA LEU A 171 0.81 -9.65 5.73
C LEU A 171 1.06 -10.81 4.76
N HIS A 172 0.93 -12.04 5.25
CA HIS A 172 1.05 -13.26 4.46
C HIS A 172 -0.29 -13.57 3.77
N PRO A 173 -0.36 -13.52 2.42
CA PRO A 173 -1.63 -13.57 1.71
C PRO A 173 -2.30 -14.96 1.73
N LYS A 174 -1.56 -16.04 1.92
CA LYS A 174 -2.09 -17.42 1.97
C LYS A 174 -2.50 -17.79 3.40
N GLU A 175 -1.62 -17.56 4.36
CA GLU A 175 -1.82 -17.88 5.77
C GLU A 175 -2.76 -16.90 6.46
N LEU A 176 -2.97 -15.73 5.88
CA LEU A 176 -3.79 -14.64 6.42
C LEU A 176 -3.32 -14.23 7.83
N THR A 177 -2.01 -14.21 8.03
CA THR A 177 -1.35 -13.77 9.25
C THR A 177 -0.53 -12.53 9.00
N ALA A 178 -0.38 -11.71 10.03
CA ALA A 178 0.46 -10.53 9.96
C ALA A 178 1.53 -10.56 11.06
N GLU A 179 2.76 -10.28 10.71
CA GLU A 179 3.89 -10.25 11.63
C GLU A 179 4.78 -9.04 11.44
N TRP A 180 5.40 -8.58 12.53
CA TRP A 180 6.35 -7.49 12.48
C TRP A 180 7.75 -8.00 12.09
N VAL A 181 8.36 -7.30 11.15
CA VAL A 181 9.76 -7.51 10.78
C VAL A 181 10.57 -6.32 11.27
N GLY A 182 11.56 -6.58 12.11
CA GLY A 182 12.32 -5.55 12.80
C GLY A 182 11.57 -4.98 14.01
N GLU A 183 11.63 -3.66 14.17
CA GLU A 183 10.94 -3.00 15.27
C GLU A 183 9.43 -2.91 15.03
N GLN A 184 8.66 -3.08 16.10
CA GLN A 184 7.22 -2.89 16.04
C GLN A 184 6.90 -1.39 16.07
N PHE A 185 5.94 -0.96 15.26
CA PHE A 185 5.46 0.42 15.28
C PHE A 185 4.67 0.71 16.56
N TYR A 186 5.16 1.66 17.33
CA TYR A 186 4.48 2.24 18.47
C TYR A 186 4.35 3.75 18.27
N PRO A 187 3.14 4.30 18.23
CA PRO A 187 2.98 5.75 18.22
C PRO A 187 3.57 6.31 19.53
N ARG A 188 4.38 7.34 19.43
CA ARG A 188 4.86 8.04 20.64
C ARG A 188 3.64 8.66 21.30
N ARG A 189 3.36 8.25 22.54
CA ARG A 189 2.37 8.94 23.36
C ARG A 189 2.87 10.36 23.55
N SER A 190 2.06 11.33 23.10
CA SER A 190 2.24 12.74 23.39
C SER A 190 2.05 13.00 24.88
#